data_25faa67d727fbb19cfa0510845f33a15
#
_entry.id   25faa67d727fbb19cfa0510845f33a15
#
_cell.length_a   1.000
_cell.length_b   1.000
_cell.length_c   1.000
_cell.angle_alpha   90.00
_cell.angle_beta   90.00
_cell.angle_gamma   90.00
#
_symmetry.space_group_name_H-M   'P 1'
#
loop_
_entity.id
_entity.type
_entity.pdbx_description
1 polymer ?
#
loop_
_entity_poly.entity_id
_entity_poly.type
_entity_poly.pdbx_seq_one_letter_code
_entity_poly.pdbx_strand_id
1 'polypeptide(L)'
;EGGSNVLQRMWIVDFAKGLPRLAEPLFRQHFGESCCHEYFTRCGEIGFQANVRHEGRVEGYNCFVRTDGTWLRQFLLPGARPGHIQSNSDNTLIIGDSGCLAPDDSEGRAFMSLIRHENGRGIVTRLCRHDTSWKTQVSHPHPIFSPDDRWALYASDAGGACNVYMADVTSI
;
A
#
# COMPACT_ATOMS: atom_id res chain seq x y z
N GLU A 1 18.00 13.32 27.15
CA GLU A 1 17.19 12.31 26.40
C GLU A 1 15.90 12.98 26.00
N GLY A 2 15.92 13.68 24.86
CA GLY A 2 14.75 14.35 24.31
C GLY A 2 13.82 13.30 23.71
N GLY A 3 12.72 13.02 24.40
CA GLY A 3 11.64 12.22 23.83
C GLY A 3 11.13 12.89 22.57
N SER A 4 11.53 12.38 21.41
CA SER A 4 10.93 12.79 20.14
C SER A 4 9.47 12.35 20.15
N ASN A 5 8.55 13.31 20.14
CA ASN A 5 7.12 13.03 19.99
C ASN A 5 6.91 12.44 18.58
N VAL A 6 6.94 11.12 18.46
CA VAL A 6 6.58 10.41 17.26
C VAL A 6 5.06 10.36 17.20
N LEU A 7 4.49 11.02 16.20
CA LEU A 7 3.06 10.95 15.96
C LEU A 7 2.72 9.54 15.45
N GLN A 8 1.95 8.80 16.26
CA GLN A 8 1.39 7.52 15.83
C GLN A 8 0.25 7.80 14.86
N ARG A 9 0.28 7.22 13.67
CA ARG A 9 -0.71 7.48 12.63
C ARG A 9 -1.89 6.52 12.69
N MET A 10 -1.65 5.24 12.93
CA MET A 10 -2.63 4.20 12.75
C MET A 10 -3.25 3.77 14.10
N TRP A 11 -4.55 4.01 14.26
CA TRP A 11 -5.31 3.72 15.45
C TRP A 11 -6.55 2.90 15.12
N ILE A 12 -6.97 2.00 16.01
CA ILE A 12 -8.21 1.26 15.88
C ILE A 12 -9.24 1.77 16.88
N VAL A 13 -10.48 1.91 16.41
CA VAL A 13 -11.64 2.23 17.24
C VAL A 13 -12.68 1.12 17.03
N ASP A 14 -13.05 0.44 18.10
CA ASP A 14 -14.06 -0.63 18.07
C ASP A 14 -15.41 -0.06 18.52
N PHE A 15 -16.30 0.18 17.58
CA PHE A 15 -17.64 0.71 17.84
C PHE A 15 -18.58 -0.29 18.52
N ALA A 16 -18.29 -1.58 18.46
CA ALA A 16 -19.14 -2.61 19.10
C ALA A 16 -18.97 -2.68 20.62
N LYS A 17 -17.88 -2.14 21.15
CA LYS A 17 -17.57 -2.17 22.59
C LYS A 17 -18.02 -0.93 23.37
N GLY A 18 -18.82 -0.05 22.75
CA GLY A 18 -19.28 1.21 23.36
C GLY A 18 -18.28 2.34 23.21
N LEU A 19 -18.38 3.38 24.08
CA LEU A 19 -17.49 4.54 24.02
C LEU A 19 -16.02 4.12 23.88
N PRO A 20 -15.27 4.77 23.01
CA PRO A 20 -13.91 4.35 22.70
C PRO A 20 -13.09 4.31 23.98
N ARG A 21 -12.70 3.12 24.40
CA ARG A 21 -11.51 2.99 25.24
C ARG A 21 -10.39 3.65 24.47
N LEU A 22 -9.46 4.29 25.16
CA LEU A 22 -8.29 4.91 24.55
C LEU A 22 -7.80 4.02 23.41
N ALA A 23 -7.92 4.53 22.17
CA ALA A 23 -7.50 3.78 20.99
C ALA A 23 -6.01 3.44 21.17
N GLU A 24 -5.66 2.21 20.87
CA GLU A 24 -4.26 1.77 20.89
C GLU A 24 -3.70 1.86 19.48
N PRO A 25 -2.44 2.32 19.32
CA PRO A 25 -1.82 2.33 18.01
C PRO A 25 -1.58 0.88 17.53
N LEU A 26 -2.09 0.56 16.35
CA LEU A 26 -1.91 -0.75 15.72
C LEU A 26 -0.48 -1.01 15.25
N PHE A 27 0.20 0.03 14.86
CA PHE A 27 1.60 0.01 14.43
C PHE A 27 2.34 1.13 15.15
N ARG A 28 3.29 0.76 16.01
CA ARG A 28 4.11 1.73 16.74
C ARG A 28 5.27 2.20 15.88
N GLN A 29 5.24 3.45 15.50
CA GLN A 29 6.28 4.09 14.72
C GLN A 29 7.40 4.59 15.63
N HIS A 30 8.65 4.40 15.21
CA HIS A 30 9.82 5.01 15.81
C HIS A 30 10.22 6.29 15.06
N PHE A 31 11.18 7.03 15.62
CA PHE A 31 11.65 8.25 14.99
C PHE A 31 12.23 7.99 13.58
N GLY A 32 11.70 8.70 12.60
CA GLY A 32 12.08 8.57 11.19
C GLY A 32 11.37 7.44 10.43
N GLU A 33 10.40 6.77 11.07
CA GLU A 33 9.50 5.82 10.43
C GLU A 33 8.18 6.49 10.05
N SER A 34 7.48 5.89 9.11
CA SER A 34 6.13 6.32 8.72
C SER A 34 5.30 5.13 8.28
N CYS A 35 3.98 5.23 8.42
CA CYS A 35 3.04 4.34 7.75
C CYS A 35 1.98 5.16 7.01
N CYS A 36 1.40 4.59 5.97
CA CYS A 36 0.40 5.25 5.14
C CYS A 36 -0.40 4.25 4.30
N HIS A 37 -1.43 4.75 3.61
CA HIS A 37 -2.27 4.00 2.68
C HIS A 37 -2.92 2.79 3.35
N GLU A 38 -3.48 3.01 4.54
CA GLU A 38 -4.15 2.02 5.35
C GLU A 38 -5.50 1.63 4.73
N TYR A 39 -5.80 0.33 4.69
CA TYR A 39 -7.08 -0.18 4.23
C TYR A 39 -7.46 -1.47 4.95
N PHE A 40 -8.76 -1.73 5.09
CA PHE A 40 -9.25 -3.04 5.53
C PHE A 40 -9.17 -4.05 4.39
N THR A 41 -8.56 -5.19 4.66
CA THR A 41 -8.54 -6.30 3.71
C THR A 41 -9.83 -7.11 3.80
N ARG A 42 -10.14 -7.88 2.77
CA ARG A 42 -11.30 -8.80 2.79
C ARG A 42 -11.15 -9.94 3.79
N CYS A 43 -9.92 -10.25 4.19
CA CYS A 43 -9.62 -11.24 5.24
C CYS A 43 -9.79 -10.68 6.66
N GLY A 44 -10.20 -9.41 6.84
CA GLY A 44 -10.37 -8.78 8.14
C GLY A 44 -9.07 -8.31 8.80
N GLU A 45 -7.98 -8.26 8.05
CA GLU A 45 -6.72 -7.62 8.47
C GLU A 45 -6.68 -6.15 8.00
N ILE A 46 -5.68 -5.42 8.44
CA ILE A 46 -5.37 -4.09 7.94
C ILE A 46 -4.09 -4.18 7.14
N GLY A 47 -4.18 -3.84 5.84
CA GLY A 47 -3.05 -3.67 4.95
C GLY A 47 -2.57 -2.22 4.97
N PHE A 48 -1.26 -2.00 4.89
CA PHE A 48 -0.67 -0.67 4.86
C PHE A 48 0.76 -0.70 4.33
N GLN A 49 1.29 0.48 4.00
CA GLN A 49 2.71 0.65 3.73
C GLN A 49 3.41 1.21 4.95
N ALA A 50 4.63 0.75 5.21
CA ALA A 50 5.52 1.33 6.20
C ALA A 50 6.87 1.68 5.56
N ASN A 51 7.45 2.78 6.01
CA ASN A 51 8.85 3.11 5.79
C ASN A 51 9.55 2.96 7.13
N VAL A 52 10.46 2.02 7.21
CA VAL A 52 11.20 1.69 8.42
C VAL A 52 12.67 2.08 8.23
N ARG A 53 13.25 2.70 9.22
CA ARG A 53 14.66 3.07 9.21
C ARG A 53 15.49 1.92 9.79
N HIS A 54 16.34 1.35 8.94
CA HIS A 54 17.28 0.30 9.30
C HIS A 54 18.70 0.71 8.90
N GLU A 55 19.65 0.70 9.83
CA GLU A 55 21.07 1.05 9.60
C GLU A 55 21.28 2.37 8.82
N GLY A 56 20.47 3.39 9.13
CA GLY A 56 20.56 4.70 8.48
C GLY A 56 19.89 4.79 7.10
N ARG A 57 19.34 3.70 6.58
CA ARG A 57 18.55 3.65 5.34
C ARG A 57 17.07 3.58 5.65
N VAL A 58 16.26 4.13 4.75
CA VAL A 58 14.79 3.99 4.82
C VAL A 58 14.39 2.92 3.84
N GLU A 59 13.80 1.85 4.35
CA GLU A 59 13.28 0.72 3.58
C GLU A 59 11.77 0.72 3.57
N GLY A 60 11.17 0.43 2.43
CA GLY A 60 9.73 0.34 2.26
C GLY A 60 9.23 -1.09 2.45
N TYR A 61 8.10 -1.23 3.11
CA TYR A 61 7.44 -2.52 3.37
C TYR A 61 5.95 -2.44 3.01
N ASN A 62 5.43 -3.52 2.45
CA ASN A 62 4.01 -3.84 2.55
C ASN A 62 3.77 -4.60 3.85
N CYS A 63 2.75 -4.20 4.59
CA CYS A 63 2.46 -4.74 5.91
C CYS A 63 1.01 -5.19 6.01
N PHE A 64 0.79 -6.22 6.84
CA PHE A 64 -0.53 -6.63 7.29
C PHE A 64 -0.51 -6.83 8.79
N VAL A 65 -1.57 -6.42 9.47
CA VAL A 65 -1.74 -6.58 10.91
C VAL A 65 -3.21 -6.90 11.21
N ARG A 66 -3.47 -7.70 12.21
CA ARG A 66 -4.83 -7.92 12.70
C ARG A 66 -5.36 -6.70 13.43
N THR A 67 -6.68 -6.58 13.52
CA THR A 67 -7.35 -5.46 14.20
C THR A 67 -7.09 -5.39 15.71
N ASP A 68 -6.56 -6.45 16.29
CA ASP A 68 -6.10 -6.49 17.68
C ASP A 68 -4.61 -6.13 17.86
N GLY A 69 -3.92 -5.76 16.77
CA GLY A 69 -2.50 -5.42 16.76
C GLY A 69 -1.55 -6.63 16.74
N THR A 70 -2.08 -7.85 16.65
CA THR A 70 -1.26 -9.06 16.55
C THR A 70 -0.95 -9.44 15.10
N TRP A 71 -0.03 -10.38 14.91
CA TRP A 71 0.30 -10.95 13.60
C TRP A 71 0.79 -9.93 12.57
N LEU A 72 1.62 -8.98 12.98
CA LEU A 72 2.29 -8.07 12.05
C LEU A 72 3.19 -8.87 11.10
N ARG A 73 2.89 -8.76 9.80
CA ARG A 73 3.69 -9.31 8.70
C ARG A 73 4.23 -8.16 7.88
N GLN A 74 5.51 -8.21 7.55
CA GLN A 74 6.21 -7.16 6.80
C GLN A 74 6.97 -7.79 5.64
N PHE A 75 6.78 -7.24 4.45
CA PHE A 75 7.42 -7.71 3.22
C PHE A 75 8.21 -6.56 2.61
N LEU A 76 9.53 -6.71 2.60
CA LEU A 76 10.45 -5.71 2.06
C LEU A 76 10.17 -5.48 0.57
N LEU A 77 10.04 -4.21 0.18
CA LEU A 77 9.91 -3.77 -1.21
C LEU A 77 11.25 -3.22 -1.71
N PRO A 78 12.09 -3.99 -2.39
CA PRO A 78 13.38 -3.53 -2.85
C PRO A 78 13.19 -2.45 -3.95
N GLY A 79 13.40 -1.20 -3.58
CA GLY A 79 13.33 -0.08 -4.50
C GLY A 79 11.93 0.36 -4.94
N ALA A 80 10.92 -0.46 -4.80
CA ALA A 80 9.56 -0.12 -5.15
C ALA A 80 8.87 0.67 -4.03
N ARG A 81 8.27 1.79 -4.39
CA ARG A 81 7.35 2.53 -3.51
C ARG A 81 6.06 2.73 -4.29
N PRO A 82 5.21 1.71 -4.41
CA PRO A 82 3.86 1.95 -4.90
C PRO A 82 3.21 2.95 -3.96
N GLY A 83 2.60 4.00 -4.50
CA GLY A 83 1.93 5.02 -3.70
C GLY A 83 0.70 4.43 -3.01
N HIS A 84 -0.39 4.26 -3.76
CA HIS A 84 -1.62 3.65 -3.27
C HIS A 84 -1.61 2.16 -3.57
N ILE A 85 -2.07 1.37 -2.61
CA ILE A 85 -2.09 -0.09 -2.70
C ILE A 85 -3.42 -0.67 -2.22
N GLN A 86 -3.76 -1.85 -2.73
CA GLN A 86 -4.81 -2.69 -2.20
C GLN A 86 -4.46 -4.17 -2.42
N SER A 87 -4.84 -5.06 -1.49
CA SER A 87 -4.71 -6.50 -1.68
C SER A 87 -5.95 -7.10 -2.35
N ASN A 88 -5.74 -8.24 -3.00
CA ASN A 88 -6.81 -9.14 -3.44
C ASN A 88 -7.53 -9.78 -2.24
N SER A 89 -8.50 -10.66 -2.51
CA SER A 89 -9.40 -11.24 -1.50
C SER A 89 -8.69 -12.05 -0.41
N ASP A 90 -7.57 -12.68 -0.71
CA ASP A 90 -6.82 -13.57 0.20
C ASP A 90 -5.46 -13.01 0.66
N ASN A 91 -5.15 -11.75 0.33
CA ASN A 91 -3.89 -11.06 0.65
C ASN A 91 -2.62 -11.72 0.04
N THR A 92 -2.76 -12.50 -1.02
CA THR A 92 -1.61 -13.10 -1.73
C THR A 92 -1.03 -12.19 -2.81
N LEU A 93 -1.85 -11.26 -3.32
CA LEU A 93 -1.49 -10.33 -4.38
C LEU A 93 -1.87 -8.90 -3.96
N ILE A 94 -0.97 -7.96 -4.22
CA ILE A 94 -1.23 -6.53 -4.01
C ILE A 94 -1.14 -5.83 -5.35
N ILE A 95 -2.06 -4.90 -5.59
CA ILE A 95 -1.96 -3.94 -6.68
C ILE A 95 -1.45 -2.61 -6.17
N GLY A 96 -0.57 -1.96 -6.93
CA GLY A 96 -0.03 -0.64 -6.63
C GLY A 96 -0.01 0.28 -7.85
N ASP A 97 -0.03 1.58 -7.60
CA ASP A 97 -0.04 2.60 -8.65
C ASP A 97 1.36 3.08 -9.07
N SER A 98 2.39 2.33 -8.73
CA SER A 98 3.74 2.53 -9.23
C SER A 98 4.44 1.19 -9.40
N GLY A 99 5.04 0.98 -10.55
CA GLY A 99 5.82 -0.20 -10.90
C GLY A 99 7.33 0.04 -10.85
N CYS A 100 7.81 0.96 -9.99
CA CYS A 100 9.23 1.20 -9.82
C CYS A 100 9.93 -0.06 -9.28
N LEU A 101 10.95 -0.53 -9.99
CA LEU A 101 11.74 -1.71 -9.63
C LEU A 101 13.02 -1.33 -8.85
N ALA A 102 13.40 -0.05 -8.90
CA ALA A 102 14.54 0.52 -8.19
C ALA A 102 14.21 1.96 -7.76
N PRO A 103 14.96 2.55 -6.80
CA PRO A 103 14.69 3.92 -6.31
C PRO A 103 14.82 5.01 -7.38
N ASP A 104 15.65 4.80 -8.39
CA ASP A 104 15.92 5.69 -9.51
C ASP A 104 15.10 5.37 -10.79
N ASP A 105 14.22 4.38 -10.72
CA ASP A 105 13.35 3.96 -11.82
C ASP A 105 12.18 4.93 -12.00
N SER A 106 12.45 6.07 -12.60
CA SER A 106 11.43 7.11 -12.84
C SER A 106 10.35 6.68 -13.82
N GLU A 107 10.66 5.80 -14.78
CA GLU A 107 9.70 5.27 -15.74
C GLU A 107 8.64 4.40 -15.04
N GLY A 108 9.04 3.67 -14.02
CA GLY A 108 8.16 2.79 -13.26
C GLY A 108 6.93 3.50 -12.67
N ARG A 109 7.01 4.80 -12.42
CA ARG A 109 5.88 5.62 -11.94
C ARG A 109 4.70 5.68 -12.91
N ALA A 110 4.90 5.35 -14.18
CA ALA A 110 3.84 5.32 -15.19
C ALA A 110 3.12 3.96 -15.26
N PHE A 111 3.52 3.00 -14.44
CA PHE A 111 2.98 1.65 -14.47
C PHE A 111 2.19 1.31 -13.21
N MET A 112 1.07 0.62 -13.40
CA MET A 112 0.46 -0.22 -12.37
C MET A 112 1.38 -1.40 -12.07
N SER A 113 1.45 -1.83 -10.82
CA SER A 113 2.21 -3.01 -10.42
C SER A 113 1.34 -4.07 -9.75
N LEU A 114 1.73 -5.33 -9.93
CA LEU A 114 1.32 -6.45 -9.10
C LEU A 114 2.50 -6.86 -8.21
N ILE A 115 2.23 -7.11 -6.93
CA ILE A 115 3.24 -7.47 -5.95
C ILE A 115 2.84 -8.77 -5.30
N ARG A 116 3.66 -9.82 -5.47
CA ARG A 116 3.54 -11.08 -4.74
C ARG A 116 4.50 -11.09 -3.56
N HIS A 117 4.13 -11.79 -2.52
CA HIS A 117 4.98 -11.92 -1.33
C HIS A 117 5.69 -13.27 -1.33
N GLU A 118 7.01 -13.25 -1.37
CA GLU A 118 7.85 -14.43 -1.35
C GLU A 118 9.03 -14.23 -0.38
N ASN A 119 9.23 -15.17 0.54
CA ASN A 119 10.38 -15.19 1.47
C ASN A 119 10.61 -13.84 2.19
N GLY A 120 9.53 -13.19 2.67
CA GLY A 120 9.61 -11.91 3.37
C GLY A 120 9.84 -10.69 2.47
N ARG A 121 9.74 -10.85 1.15
CA ARG A 121 9.92 -9.79 0.16
C ARG A 121 8.72 -9.67 -0.76
N GLY A 122 8.49 -8.47 -1.26
CA GLY A 122 7.56 -8.22 -2.36
C GLY A 122 8.29 -8.34 -3.69
N ILE A 123 7.79 -9.20 -4.56
CA ILE A 123 8.23 -9.32 -5.95
C ILE A 123 7.29 -8.48 -6.80
N VAL A 124 7.84 -7.44 -7.41
CA VAL A 124 7.09 -6.46 -8.17
C VAL A 124 7.11 -6.81 -9.66
N THR A 125 5.95 -6.87 -10.28
CA THR A 125 5.75 -7.04 -11.72
C THR A 125 4.94 -5.86 -12.26
N ARG A 126 5.36 -5.26 -13.37
CA ARG A 126 4.59 -4.22 -14.05
C ARG A 126 3.40 -4.84 -14.76
N LEU A 127 2.19 -4.36 -14.44
CA LEU A 127 0.95 -4.85 -15.04
C LEU A 127 0.64 -4.13 -16.37
N CYS A 128 0.46 -2.84 -16.31
CA CYS A 128 0.15 -2.00 -17.48
C CYS A 128 0.56 -0.56 -17.22
N ARG A 129 0.65 0.23 -18.29
CA ARG A 129 0.84 1.67 -18.14
C ARG A 129 -0.48 2.34 -17.81
N HIS A 130 -0.45 3.28 -16.88
CA HIS A 130 -1.57 4.17 -16.59
C HIS A 130 -1.33 5.60 -17.11
N ASP A 131 -0.09 5.98 -17.34
CA ASP A 131 0.37 7.26 -17.90
C ASP A 131 -0.34 8.51 -17.33
N THR A 132 -0.82 8.44 -16.09
CA THR A 132 -1.48 9.56 -15.44
C THR A 132 -0.52 10.70 -15.15
N SER A 133 -1.01 11.94 -15.16
CA SER A 133 -0.19 13.14 -14.97
C SER A 133 0.27 13.37 -13.53
N TRP A 134 -0.37 12.76 -12.54
CA TRP A 134 -0.16 12.99 -11.09
C TRP A 134 -0.37 14.46 -10.64
N LYS A 135 -1.00 15.31 -11.45
CA LYS A 135 -1.13 16.75 -11.18
C LYS A 135 -2.08 17.06 -10.03
N THR A 136 -3.08 16.24 -9.83
CA THR A 136 -4.10 16.45 -8.80
C THR A 136 -4.42 15.13 -8.11
N GLN A 137 -5.00 15.18 -6.92
CA GLN A 137 -5.43 13.99 -6.20
C GLN A 137 -6.41 13.11 -7.01
N VAL A 138 -7.25 13.73 -7.85
CA VAL A 138 -8.21 13.02 -8.70
C VAL A 138 -7.53 12.22 -9.80
N SER A 139 -6.34 12.65 -10.23
CA SER A 139 -5.57 11.95 -11.26
C SER A 139 -4.64 10.86 -10.70
N HIS A 140 -4.59 10.65 -9.39
CA HIS A 140 -3.87 9.50 -8.84
C HIS A 140 -4.62 8.21 -9.15
N PRO A 141 -3.95 7.11 -9.52
CA PRO A 141 -4.62 5.90 -9.96
C PRO A 141 -5.50 5.22 -8.92
N HIS A 142 -5.11 5.21 -7.63
CA HIS A 142 -5.86 4.57 -6.54
C HIS A 142 -6.43 3.19 -6.92
N PRO A 143 -5.58 2.21 -7.24
CA PRO A 143 -6.05 0.95 -7.79
C PRO A 143 -6.80 0.12 -6.77
N ILE A 144 -7.81 -0.61 -7.26
CA ILE A 144 -8.56 -1.59 -6.48
C ILE A 144 -8.75 -2.86 -7.30
N PHE A 145 -8.85 -4.01 -6.62
CA PHE A 145 -9.28 -5.25 -7.25
C PHE A 145 -10.79 -5.32 -7.40
N SER A 146 -11.26 -5.94 -8.49
CA SER A 146 -12.65 -6.37 -8.62
C SER A 146 -13.01 -7.43 -7.57
N PRO A 147 -14.32 -7.66 -7.29
CA PRO A 147 -14.74 -8.66 -6.31
C PRO A 147 -14.27 -10.09 -6.60
N ASP A 148 -14.03 -10.44 -7.85
CA ASP A 148 -13.55 -11.75 -8.31
C ASP A 148 -12.02 -11.81 -8.49
N ASP A 149 -11.29 -10.76 -8.06
CA ASP A 149 -9.85 -10.59 -8.18
C ASP A 149 -9.29 -10.66 -9.61
N ARG A 150 -10.15 -10.63 -10.62
CA ARG A 150 -9.75 -10.76 -12.01
C ARG A 150 -9.29 -9.44 -12.63
N TRP A 151 -9.83 -8.33 -12.15
CA TRP A 151 -9.60 -7.02 -12.74
C TRP A 151 -8.98 -6.06 -11.75
N ALA A 152 -8.13 -5.17 -12.26
CA ALA A 152 -7.70 -3.97 -11.57
C ALA A 152 -8.46 -2.77 -12.15
N LEU A 153 -9.15 -2.00 -11.30
CA LEU A 153 -9.73 -0.72 -11.67
C LEU A 153 -8.79 0.39 -11.17
N TYR A 154 -8.58 1.42 -11.99
CA TYR A 154 -7.74 2.55 -11.62
C TYR A 154 -8.17 3.83 -12.37
N ALA A 155 -7.84 4.99 -11.80
CA ALA A 155 -8.06 6.28 -12.46
C ALA A 155 -6.84 6.68 -13.31
N SER A 156 -7.08 7.41 -14.40
CA SER A 156 -6.03 8.09 -15.17
C SER A 156 -6.60 9.24 -15.97
N ASP A 157 -5.81 10.30 -16.12
CA ASP A 157 -6.08 11.44 -16.98
C ASP A 157 -5.28 11.45 -18.29
N ALA A 158 -4.66 10.33 -18.65
CA ALA A 158 -3.86 10.18 -19.87
C ALA A 158 -4.64 10.51 -21.16
N GLY A 159 -5.97 10.30 -21.16
CA GLY A 159 -6.86 10.66 -22.25
C GLY A 159 -7.32 12.12 -22.26
N GLY A 160 -6.74 12.99 -21.44
CA GLY A 160 -7.10 14.43 -21.36
C GLY A 160 -8.17 14.75 -20.32
N ALA A 161 -8.89 13.75 -19.81
CA ALA A 161 -9.81 13.84 -18.68
C ALA A 161 -9.63 12.64 -17.76
N CYS A 162 -9.91 12.81 -16.47
CA CYS A 162 -9.81 11.70 -15.53
C CYS A 162 -10.96 10.71 -15.77
N ASN A 163 -10.60 9.49 -16.11
CA ASN A 163 -11.52 8.38 -16.36
C ASN A 163 -11.10 7.16 -15.52
N VAL A 164 -12.03 6.21 -15.37
CA VAL A 164 -11.75 4.90 -14.78
C VAL A 164 -11.41 3.90 -15.87
N TYR A 165 -10.32 3.19 -15.66
CA TYR A 165 -9.81 2.15 -16.55
C TYR A 165 -9.82 0.80 -15.84
N MET A 166 -9.72 -0.27 -16.62
CA MET A 166 -9.72 -1.63 -16.13
C MET A 166 -8.65 -2.45 -16.87
N ALA A 167 -7.86 -3.20 -16.11
CA ALA A 167 -6.84 -4.10 -16.62
C ALA A 167 -7.08 -5.53 -16.12
N ASP A 168 -6.90 -6.52 -16.99
CA ASP A 168 -6.95 -7.94 -16.62
C ASP A 168 -5.66 -8.32 -15.88
N VAL A 169 -5.78 -8.79 -14.64
CA VAL A 169 -4.64 -9.18 -13.81
C VAL A 169 -4.27 -10.66 -13.94
N THR A 170 -5.09 -11.44 -14.66
CA THR A 170 -4.86 -12.89 -14.84
C THR A 170 -3.87 -13.22 -15.96
N SER A 171 -3.50 -12.22 -16.76
CA SER A 171 -2.63 -12.37 -17.93
C SER A 171 -1.12 -12.33 -17.62
N ILE A 172 -0.72 -12.30 -16.31
CA ILE A 172 0.68 -12.17 -15.87
C ILE A 172 1.12 -13.39 -15.06
#